data_9a71f64b94be4932c4d0cfa4b977dfaa
#
_entry.id   9a71f64b94be4932c4d0cfa4b977dfaa
#
_cell.length_a   1.000
_cell.length_b   1.000
_cell.length_c   1.000
_cell.angle_alpha   90.00
_cell.angle_beta   90.00
_cell.angle_gamma   90.00
#
_symmetry.space_group_name_H-M   'P 1'
#
loop_
_entity.id
_entity.type
_entity.pdbx_description
1 polymer ?
#
loop_
_entity_poly.entity_id
_entity_poly.type
_entity_poly.pdbx_seq_one_letter_code
_entity_poly.pdbx_strand_id
1 'polypeptide(L)'
;MDTLSIVTPKHPALHTPANIDPFTTDINWVEREQAMLQLMVDKFGIGLASPQVGESHNMFVMRHSLYGEIGVYNPEIVSYSEDNVTLEEGCLTFPLLFLNLTRPASIDVRYYKNDGIMVEDTFTGMDSRCYQHEYEHLQGELFID
;
A
#
# COMPACT_ATOMS: atom_id res chain seq x y z
N MET A 1 -10.88 18.85 -9.28
CA MET A 1 -10.40 17.58 -8.71
C MET A 1 -10.16 17.76 -7.22
N ASP A 2 -10.66 16.84 -6.42
CA ASP A 2 -10.49 16.92 -4.98
C ASP A 2 -9.03 16.67 -4.60
N THR A 3 -8.53 17.49 -3.69
CA THR A 3 -7.18 17.32 -3.18
C THR A 3 -7.17 16.21 -2.12
N LEU A 4 -6.36 15.20 -2.34
CA LEU A 4 -6.16 14.13 -1.36
C LEU A 4 -5.23 14.61 -0.24
N SER A 5 -5.49 14.14 0.98
CA SER A 5 -4.61 14.40 2.11
C SER A 5 -4.56 13.15 3.00
N ILE A 6 -3.48 13.03 3.77
CA ILE A 6 -3.31 11.93 4.71
C ILE A 6 -4.16 12.22 5.95
N VAL A 7 -4.99 11.23 6.33
CA VAL A 7 -5.86 11.36 7.51
C VAL A 7 -5.06 11.12 8.79
N THR A 8 -5.63 11.55 9.91
CA THR A 8 -5.01 11.34 11.23
C THR A 8 -5.10 9.87 11.65
N PRO A 9 -4.22 9.40 12.57
CA PRO A 9 -4.20 7.98 12.97
C PRO A 9 -5.50 7.42 13.55
N LYS A 10 -6.40 8.28 14.03
CA LYS A 10 -7.68 7.84 14.60
C LYS A 10 -8.80 7.69 13.58
N HIS A 11 -8.54 8.01 12.32
CA HIS A 11 -9.58 7.94 11.28
C HIS A 11 -10.08 6.49 11.14
N PRO A 12 -11.42 6.29 11.11
CA PRO A 12 -12.00 4.92 11.05
C PRO A 12 -11.52 4.07 9.88
N ALA A 13 -11.24 4.68 8.73
CA ALA A 13 -10.77 3.95 7.55
C ALA A 13 -9.49 3.17 7.82
N LEU A 14 -8.64 3.64 8.74
CA LEU A 14 -7.37 2.97 9.07
C LEU A 14 -7.55 1.72 9.93
N HIS A 15 -8.71 1.56 10.57
CA HIS A 15 -8.96 0.51 11.56
C HIS A 15 -9.99 -0.50 11.11
N THR A 16 -10.40 -0.46 9.85
CA THR A 16 -11.37 -1.39 9.26
C THR A 16 -10.82 -1.91 7.93
N PRO A 17 -11.15 -3.17 7.56
CA PRO A 17 -10.72 -3.68 6.25
C PRO A 17 -11.22 -2.83 5.09
N ALA A 18 -10.38 -2.62 4.09
CA ALA A 18 -10.71 -1.88 2.88
C ALA A 18 -11.42 -2.83 1.90
N ASN A 19 -12.74 -2.92 1.99
CA ASN A 19 -13.54 -3.94 1.31
C ASN A 19 -14.10 -3.51 -0.04
N ILE A 20 -13.91 -2.26 -0.46
CA ILE A 20 -14.49 -1.78 -1.70
C ILE A 20 -13.57 -2.16 -2.86
N ASP A 21 -14.09 -2.99 -3.77
CA ASP A 21 -13.39 -3.34 -5.00
C ASP A 21 -13.29 -2.10 -5.89
N PRO A 22 -12.08 -1.63 -6.23
CA PRO A 22 -11.91 -0.44 -7.04
C PRO A 22 -12.63 -0.52 -8.39
N PHE A 23 -12.71 -1.72 -8.97
CA PHE A 23 -13.30 -1.91 -10.29
C PHE A 23 -14.83 -1.86 -10.30
N THR A 24 -15.47 -1.77 -9.14
CA THR A 24 -16.93 -1.60 -9.01
C THR A 24 -17.33 -0.14 -8.80
N THR A 25 -16.38 0.78 -8.82
CA THR A 25 -16.62 2.21 -8.58
C THR A 25 -16.59 2.99 -9.89
N ASP A 26 -17.13 4.22 -9.85
CA ASP A 26 -17.08 5.15 -10.99
C ASP A 26 -15.83 6.03 -10.98
N ILE A 27 -14.87 5.73 -10.09
CA ILE A 27 -13.65 6.53 -9.96
C ILE A 27 -12.76 6.32 -11.18
N ASN A 28 -12.23 7.41 -11.71
CA ASN A 28 -11.19 7.36 -12.73
C ASN A 28 -9.87 6.99 -12.04
N TRP A 29 -9.51 5.72 -12.12
CA TRP A 29 -8.34 5.22 -11.38
C TRP A 29 -7.01 5.69 -11.96
N VAL A 30 -6.95 6.03 -13.23
CA VAL A 30 -5.74 6.64 -13.80
C VAL A 30 -5.45 7.97 -13.10
N GLU A 31 -6.47 8.81 -12.93
CA GLU A 31 -6.33 10.10 -12.24
C GLU A 31 -6.10 9.93 -10.74
N ARG A 32 -6.86 9.03 -10.10
CA ARG A 32 -6.75 8.81 -8.64
C ARG A 32 -5.40 8.22 -8.28
N GLU A 33 -4.90 7.28 -9.07
CA GLU A 33 -3.57 6.70 -8.87
C GLU A 33 -2.50 7.78 -8.96
N GLN A 34 -2.57 8.66 -9.95
CA GLN A 34 -1.62 9.77 -10.08
C GLN A 34 -1.68 10.71 -8.87
N ALA A 35 -2.88 11.01 -8.37
CA ALA A 35 -3.04 11.88 -7.21
C ALA A 35 -2.43 11.24 -5.95
N MET A 36 -2.62 9.93 -5.76
CA MET A 36 -2.02 9.20 -4.64
C MET A 36 -0.50 9.12 -4.76
N LEU A 37 0.00 8.86 -5.96
CA LEU A 37 1.46 8.82 -6.20
C LEU A 37 2.09 10.19 -5.94
N GLN A 38 1.42 11.27 -6.37
CA GLN A 38 1.92 12.62 -6.13
C GLN A 38 1.95 12.93 -4.62
N LEU A 39 0.91 12.57 -3.89
CA LEU A 39 0.87 12.75 -2.44
C LEU A 39 1.97 11.96 -1.75
N MET A 40 2.19 10.71 -2.17
CA MET A 40 3.25 9.85 -1.67
C MET A 40 4.62 10.50 -1.85
N VAL A 41 4.90 11.01 -3.05
CA VAL A 41 6.17 11.67 -3.38
C VAL A 41 6.33 12.96 -2.58
N ASP A 42 5.27 13.78 -2.49
CA ASP A 42 5.30 15.05 -1.76
C ASP A 42 5.59 14.86 -0.28
N LYS A 43 5.22 13.71 0.28
CA LYS A 43 5.46 13.35 1.69
C LYS A 43 6.70 12.49 1.88
N PHE A 44 7.51 12.27 0.85
CA PHE A 44 8.74 11.48 0.90
C PHE A 44 8.50 10.01 1.27
N GLY A 45 7.34 9.46 0.90
CA GLY A 45 7.00 8.06 1.15
C GLY A 45 7.35 7.16 -0.02
N ILE A 46 7.34 5.85 0.25
CA ILE A 46 7.54 4.81 -0.77
C ILE A 46 6.29 3.97 -1.00
N GLY A 47 5.24 4.19 -0.20
CA GLY A 47 3.95 3.53 -0.35
C GLY A 47 2.84 4.36 0.28
N LEU A 48 1.61 4.18 -0.20
CA LEU A 48 0.44 4.86 0.31
C LEU A 48 -0.81 4.05 -0.04
N ALA A 49 -1.57 3.67 0.98
CA ALA A 49 -2.79 2.87 0.82
C ALA A 49 -4.04 3.75 0.88
N SER A 50 -5.11 3.30 0.23
CA SER A 50 -6.40 4.00 0.20
C SER A 50 -6.91 4.41 1.59
N PRO A 51 -6.85 3.55 2.63
CA PRO A 51 -7.27 3.96 3.97
C PRO A 51 -6.52 5.17 4.53
N GLN A 52 -5.28 5.38 4.12
CA GLN A 52 -4.49 6.52 4.60
C GLN A 52 -4.99 7.86 4.06
N VAL A 53 -5.78 7.86 3.02
CA VAL A 53 -6.46 9.06 2.51
C VAL A 53 -7.95 9.07 2.85
N GLY A 54 -8.37 8.19 3.77
CA GLY A 54 -9.74 8.19 4.30
C GLY A 54 -10.74 7.42 3.48
N GLU A 55 -10.29 6.61 2.53
CA GLU A 55 -11.16 5.82 1.66
C GLU A 55 -10.93 4.33 1.90
N SER A 56 -11.91 3.49 1.55
CA SER A 56 -11.87 2.06 1.86
C SER A 56 -11.77 1.18 0.61
N HIS A 57 -11.07 1.67 -0.41
CA HIS A 57 -10.84 0.89 -1.63
C HIS A 57 -9.68 -0.08 -1.43
N ASN A 58 -9.82 -1.28 -1.96
CA ASN A 58 -8.80 -2.33 -1.83
C ASN A 58 -7.68 -2.10 -2.85
N MET A 59 -6.89 -1.06 -2.62
CA MET A 59 -5.75 -0.70 -3.48
C MET A 59 -4.74 0.15 -2.70
N PHE A 60 -3.51 0.14 -3.20
CA PHE A 60 -2.47 1.05 -2.74
C PHE A 60 -1.55 1.42 -3.91
N VAL A 61 -0.69 2.40 -3.67
CA VAL A 61 0.39 2.77 -4.60
C VAL A 61 1.71 2.55 -3.90
N MET A 62 2.77 2.28 -4.68
CA MET A 62 4.11 2.08 -4.14
C MET A 62 5.17 2.39 -5.18
N ARG A 63 6.40 2.57 -4.70
CA ARG A 63 7.57 2.64 -5.57
C ARG A 63 8.24 1.27 -5.60
N HIS A 64 8.30 0.66 -6.77
CA HIS A 64 8.98 -0.61 -7.00
C HIS A 64 10.37 -0.36 -7.56
N SER A 65 11.36 -1.13 -7.10
CA SER A 65 12.76 -0.92 -7.48
C SER A 65 13.03 -1.08 -8.99
N LEU A 66 12.24 -1.91 -9.68
CA LEU A 66 12.37 -2.14 -11.12
C LEU A 66 11.32 -1.42 -11.94
N TYR A 67 10.06 -1.41 -11.48
CA TYR A 67 8.93 -0.92 -12.26
C TYR A 67 8.66 0.56 -12.02
N GLY A 68 9.30 1.18 -11.03
CA GLY A 68 9.03 2.55 -10.63
C GLY A 68 7.75 2.67 -9.82
N GLU A 69 7.02 3.75 -10.02
CA GLU A 69 5.79 4.02 -9.28
C GLU A 69 4.64 3.24 -9.89
N ILE A 70 3.98 2.40 -9.09
CA ILE A 70 2.91 1.52 -9.54
C ILE A 70 1.68 1.63 -8.64
N GLY A 71 0.50 1.38 -9.24
CA GLY A 71 -0.72 1.14 -8.51
C GLY A 71 -0.97 -0.35 -8.40
N VAL A 72 -1.47 -0.78 -7.24
CA VAL A 72 -1.71 -2.19 -6.92
C VAL A 72 -3.17 -2.32 -6.49
N TYR A 73 -3.97 -3.05 -7.28
CA TYR A 73 -5.41 -3.19 -7.08
C TYR A 73 -5.76 -4.61 -6.70
N ASN A 74 -6.66 -4.77 -5.73
CA ASN A 74 -7.09 -6.07 -5.20
C ASN A 74 -5.90 -7.00 -4.92
N PRO A 75 -4.93 -6.55 -4.11
CA PRO A 75 -3.72 -7.32 -3.87
C PRO A 75 -3.97 -8.58 -3.07
N GLU A 76 -3.16 -9.60 -3.36
CA GLU A 76 -3.08 -10.83 -2.58
C GLU A 76 -1.61 -11.13 -2.31
N ILE A 77 -1.35 -11.74 -1.15
CA ILE A 77 -0.07 -12.37 -0.87
C ILE A 77 -0.30 -13.88 -0.92
N VAL A 78 0.25 -14.52 -1.94
CA VAL A 78 0.03 -15.94 -2.21
C VAL A 78 0.86 -16.81 -1.27
N SER A 79 2.11 -16.39 -1.01
CA SER A 79 3.01 -17.10 -0.10
C SER A 79 4.09 -16.17 0.44
N TYR A 80 4.67 -16.56 1.57
CA TYR A 80 5.75 -15.83 2.25
C TYR A 80 6.99 -16.72 2.29
N SER A 81 8.17 -16.11 2.19
CA SER A 81 9.42 -16.85 2.43
C SER A 81 9.51 -17.29 3.89
N GLU A 82 10.31 -18.34 4.13
CA GLU A 82 10.56 -18.81 5.51
C GLU A 82 11.53 -17.91 6.25
N ASP A 83 12.50 -17.33 5.54
CA ASP A 83 13.47 -16.42 6.13
C ASP A 83 12.87 -15.04 6.35
N ASN A 84 13.32 -14.41 7.43
CA ASN A 84 12.84 -13.09 7.84
C ASN A 84 13.99 -12.10 7.88
N VAL A 85 13.65 -10.81 7.74
CA VAL A 85 14.60 -9.71 7.85
C VAL A 85 14.00 -8.65 8.78
N THR A 86 14.84 -8.11 9.65
CA THR A 86 14.45 -6.99 10.53
C THR A 86 15.02 -5.71 9.95
N LEU A 87 14.14 -4.77 9.62
CA LEU A 87 14.51 -3.46 9.10
C LEU A 87 13.66 -2.38 9.76
N GLU A 88 14.16 -1.15 9.73
CA GLU A 88 13.41 0.01 10.20
C GLU A 88 12.35 0.39 9.17
N GLU A 89 11.12 0.63 9.65
CA GLU A 89 10.00 1.10 8.83
C GLU A 89 9.45 2.40 9.37
N GLY A 90 9.00 3.26 8.45
CA GLY A 90 8.19 4.43 8.75
C GLY A 90 6.83 4.31 8.09
N CYS A 91 5.92 5.19 8.45
CA CYS A 91 4.57 5.23 7.88
C CYS A 91 4.13 6.69 7.79
N LEU A 92 3.56 7.09 6.64
CA LEU A 92 3.11 8.47 6.43
C LEU A 92 2.01 8.89 7.41
N THR A 93 1.25 7.94 7.95
CA THR A 93 0.25 8.20 8.99
C THR A 93 0.89 8.61 10.32
N PHE A 94 2.12 8.18 10.57
CA PHE A 94 2.87 8.47 11.80
C PHE A 94 4.20 9.13 11.44
N PRO A 95 4.19 10.41 11.05
CA PRO A 95 5.43 11.09 10.69
C PRO A 95 6.41 11.10 11.86
N LEU A 96 7.70 10.88 11.54
CA LEU A 96 8.80 10.83 12.51
C LEU A 96 8.80 9.62 13.45
N LEU A 97 7.89 8.68 13.31
CA LEU A 97 7.92 7.41 14.04
C LEU A 97 8.55 6.33 13.16
N PHE A 98 9.60 5.70 13.67
CA PHE A 98 10.29 4.61 12.97
C PHE A 98 10.38 3.41 13.91
N LEU A 99 10.05 2.23 13.40
CA LEU A 99 10.04 1.00 14.19
C LEU A 99 10.84 -0.08 13.47
N ASN A 100 11.59 -0.86 14.24
CA ASN A 100 12.25 -2.06 13.70
C ASN A 100 11.24 -3.19 13.67
N LEU A 101 10.94 -3.68 12.48
CA LEU A 101 9.97 -4.75 12.28
C LEU A 101 10.61 -5.93 11.55
N THR A 102 10.24 -7.13 11.99
CA THR A 102 10.67 -8.38 11.36
C THR A 102 9.56 -8.85 10.43
N ARG A 103 9.91 -9.03 9.17
CA ARG A 103 8.98 -9.48 8.14
C ARG A 103 9.61 -10.56 7.29
N PRO A 104 8.82 -11.42 6.63
CA PRO A 104 9.33 -12.32 5.59
C PRO A 104 10.13 -11.53 4.55
N ALA A 105 11.27 -12.08 4.13
CA ALA A 105 12.20 -11.41 3.24
C ALA A 105 11.64 -11.24 1.84
N SER A 106 10.85 -12.22 1.36
CA SER A 106 10.22 -12.18 0.04
C SER A 106 8.81 -12.73 0.10
N ILE A 107 8.00 -12.34 -0.90
CA ILE A 107 6.60 -12.76 -1.01
C ILE A 107 6.28 -13.04 -2.47
N ASP A 108 5.39 -14.00 -2.70
CA ASP A 108 4.74 -14.18 -3.99
C ASP A 108 3.42 -13.44 -3.95
N VAL A 109 3.16 -12.61 -4.95
CA VAL A 109 2.01 -11.73 -4.99
C VAL A 109 1.16 -11.95 -6.23
N ARG A 110 -0.12 -11.59 -6.11
CA ARG A 110 -1.03 -11.45 -7.23
C ARG A 110 -1.80 -10.16 -7.03
N TYR A 111 -1.84 -9.34 -8.06
CA TYR A 111 -2.61 -8.09 -8.01
C TYR A 111 -3.05 -7.70 -9.42
N TYR A 112 -3.79 -6.61 -9.51
CA TYR A 112 -4.26 -6.08 -10.78
C TYR A 112 -3.73 -4.66 -10.97
N LYS A 113 -3.47 -4.31 -12.23
CA LYS A 113 -3.16 -2.95 -12.64
C LYS A 113 -4.46 -2.17 -12.81
N ASN A 114 -4.38 -0.85 -12.98
CA ASN A 114 -5.56 -0.01 -13.10
C ASN A 114 -6.41 -0.30 -14.35
N ASP A 115 -5.87 -1.02 -15.31
CA ASP A 115 -6.58 -1.47 -16.52
C ASP A 115 -7.23 -2.86 -16.36
N GLY A 116 -7.11 -3.47 -15.17
CA GLY A 116 -7.67 -4.78 -14.88
C GLY A 116 -6.78 -5.95 -15.27
N ILE A 117 -5.58 -5.71 -15.78
CA ILE A 117 -4.64 -6.78 -16.13
C ILE A 117 -4.02 -7.36 -14.87
N MET A 118 -4.12 -8.69 -14.73
CA MET A 118 -3.56 -9.40 -13.58
C MET A 118 -2.06 -9.55 -13.70
N VAL A 119 -1.36 -9.38 -12.57
CA VAL A 119 0.09 -9.57 -12.43
C VAL A 119 0.35 -10.62 -11.35
N GLU A 120 1.22 -11.57 -11.66
CA GLU A 120 1.78 -12.50 -10.68
C GLU A 120 3.29 -12.29 -10.66
N ASP A 121 3.86 -12.13 -9.48
CA ASP A 121 5.27 -11.77 -9.35
C ASP A 121 5.81 -12.21 -7.99
N THR A 122 7.12 -12.17 -7.85
CA THR A 122 7.81 -12.34 -6.56
C THR A 122 8.47 -11.01 -6.22
N PHE A 123 8.11 -10.45 -5.07
CA PHE A 123 8.72 -9.23 -4.55
C PHE A 123 9.76 -9.60 -3.49
N THR A 124 10.91 -8.95 -3.55
CA THR A 124 12.02 -9.17 -2.61
C THR A 124 12.50 -7.84 -2.01
N GLY A 125 13.29 -7.90 -0.96
CA GLY A 125 13.92 -6.71 -0.37
C GLY A 125 12.90 -5.66 0.06
N MET A 126 13.19 -4.40 -0.26
CA MET A 126 12.29 -3.29 0.10
C MET A 126 10.96 -3.35 -0.62
N ASP A 127 10.90 -3.92 -1.83
CA ASP A 127 9.64 -4.08 -2.55
C ASP A 127 8.68 -5.00 -1.79
N SER A 128 9.21 -6.12 -1.28
CA SER A 128 8.45 -7.05 -0.44
C SER A 128 7.96 -6.37 0.83
N ARG A 129 8.84 -5.64 1.50
CA ARG A 129 8.54 -4.96 2.76
C ARG A 129 7.46 -3.90 2.57
N CYS A 130 7.59 -3.08 1.54
CA CYS A 130 6.63 -2.03 1.22
C CYS A 130 5.24 -2.62 0.91
N TYR A 131 5.19 -3.66 0.06
CA TYR A 131 3.94 -4.32 -0.27
C TYR A 131 3.26 -4.87 0.98
N GLN A 132 4.00 -5.53 1.87
CA GLN A 132 3.45 -6.08 3.12
C GLN A 132 2.90 -4.98 4.03
N HIS A 133 3.61 -3.86 4.17
CA HIS A 133 3.18 -2.72 4.97
C HIS A 133 1.85 -2.15 4.45
N GLU A 134 1.77 -1.88 3.14
CA GLU A 134 0.55 -1.34 2.54
C GLU A 134 -0.60 -2.34 2.55
N TYR A 135 -0.30 -3.62 2.36
CA TYR A 135 -1.29 -4.69 2.46
C TYR A 135 -1.93 -4.72 3.84
N GLU A 136 -1.16 -4.51 4.91
CA GLU A 136 -1.70 -4.45 6.27
C GLU A 136 -2.71 -3.31 6.45
N HIS A 137 -2.44 -2.15 5.85
CA HIS A 137 -3.41 -1.05 5.86
C HIS A 137 -4.76 -1.48 5.28
N LEU A 138 -4.74 -2.29 4.22
CA LEU A 138 -5.97 -2.78 3.60
C LEU A 138 -6.71 -3.77 4.48
N GLN A 139 -6.04 -4.39 5.45
CA GLN A 139 -6.66 -5.26 6.44
C GLN A 139 -7.16 -4.51 7.68
N GLY A 140 -6.96 -3.20 7.73
CA GLY A 140 -7.32 -2.38 8.89
C GLY A 140 -6.29 -2.45 9.99
N GLU A 141 -5.06 -2.80 9.67
CA GLU A 141 -3.96 -2.92 10.61
C GLU A 141 -2.93 -1.82 10.41
N LEU A 142 -2.28 -1.42 11.49
CA LEU A 142 -1.20 -0.44 11.48
C LEU A 142 0.09 -1.10 11.93
N PHE A 143 1.23 -0.57 11.48
CA PHE A 143 2.53 -1.18 11.79
C PHE A 143 2.89 -1.11 13.28
N ILE A 144 2.17 -0.29 14.05
CA ILE A 144 2.31 -0.20 15.51
C ILE A 144 1.51 -1.28 16.26
N ASP A 145 0.65 -1.99 15.58
CA ASP A 145 -0.23 -3.00 16.18
C ASP A 145 0.52 -4.27 16.58
#